data_68a042fd6fca63600bb741cc24720710
#
_entry.id   68a042fd6fca63600bb741cc24720710
#
_cell.length_a   1.000
_cell.length_b   1.000
_cell.length_c   1.000
_cell.angle_alpha   90.00
_cell.angle_beta   90.00
_cell.angle_gamma   90.00
#
_symmetry.space_group_name_H-M   'P 1'
#
loop_
_entity.id
_entity.type
_entity.pdbx_description
1 polymer ?
#
loop_
_entity_poly.entity_id
_entity_poly.type
_entity_poly.pdbx_seq_one_letter_code
_entity_poly.pdbx_strand_id
1 'polypeptide(L)'
;MAIPVNVESLINGQVVESTRIEFKAGFNPERVVHTICAFANDIDNIGGGYVVLGVEEKDSVVQLPPRGIAQGEVDGIMKRLREFCHCIEPLYEPVAEPVLVDGRYVIVIWCPAGFGRPYKAAKNVFKNTADKRYYIRKLASTVVASAEEERELFYVSSDIPFDDRPNLTARVEDLSLALMRDHLREVGSSLYGQSEHASLLEVARDMQLVAGPPEDLHPRNVGLLMFSDHVNEFFRYARIELVDLPDPTGEGMVEKVFEGPIQRQLRDALLYIKNYEIKSMTRKSPDAAEAQTVYNYPYAAVEELVSNAVYHRSYQIAEPIVVRVTPDEMEITSYPGFDRSIADEDIARYHIRARVYRNRRIGDFLKELHLIEGRNTGFPTAFAALEQNGSALPRFSMDENRGFLSVTLPVHPAFAPPASRRADGRAELEQRILQAMPEEPVSITQLARMLGYRGITKRLRETVDDMLARGTLESVAAGARNRLAKP
;
A
#
# COMPACT_ATOMS: atom_id res chain seq x y z
N MET A 1 18.74 8.88 13.60
CA MET A 1 19.47 8.04 12.61
C MET A 1 20.94 8.38 12.74
N ALA A 2 21.83 7.40 12.76
CA ALA A 2 23.28 7.63 12.83
C ALA A 2 23.84 7.68 11.41
N ILE A 3 25.02 8.28 11.23
CA ILE A 3 25.76 8.25 9.97
C ILE A 3 26.10 6.77 9.65
N PRO A 4 25.74 6.25 8.44
CA PRO A 4 25.84 4.82 8.15
C PRO A 4 27.26 4.31 7.83
N VAL A 5 28.26 5.20 7.80
CA VAL A 5 29.66 4.86 7.46
C VAL A 5 30.63 5.25 8.56
N ASN A 6 31.78 4.59 8.57
CA ASN A 6 32.92 5.04 9.39
C ASN A 6 33.48 6.35 8.80
N VAL A 7 33.51 7.41 9.59
CA VAL A 7 33.86 8.75 9.13
C VAL A 7 35.34 8.85 8.69
N GLU A 8 36.27 8.16 9.36
CA GLU A 8 37.67 8.14 8.93
C GLU A 8 37.83 7.47 7.57
N SER A 9 37.13 6.34 7.37
CA SER A 9 37.11 5.65 6.07
C SER A 9 36.42 6.47 4.98
N LEU A 10 35.39 7.24 5.32
CA LEU A 10 34.74 8.18 4.40
C LEU A 10 35.69 9.28 3.94
N ILE A 11 36.43 9.92 4.87
CA ILE A 11 37.36 10.99 4.58
C ILE A 11 38.54 10.48 3.72
N ASN A 12 38.99 9.25 3.97
CA ASN A 12 40.05 8.61 3.20
C ASN A 12 39.58 8.08 1.83
N GLY A 13 38.30 8.25 1.46
CA GLY A 13 37.75 7.81 0.17
C GLY A 13 37.71 6.28 -0.02
N GLN A 14 37.69 5.49 1.07
CA GLN A 14 37.78 4.03 1.03
C GLN A 14 36.43 3.32 0.94
N VAL A 15 35.34 4.00 1.34
CA VAL A 15 34.01 3.37 1.53
C VAL A 15 32.98 3.90 0.54
N VAL A 16 33.09 5.14 0.10
CA VAL A 16 32.12 5.82 -0.79
C VAL A 16 32.84 6.43 -1.98
N GLU A 17 32.27 6.32 -3.17
CA GLU A 17 32.81 6.93 -4.38
C GLU A 17 32.93 8.45 -4.25
N SER A 18 34.02 9.04 -4.77
CA SER A 18 34.33 10.46 -4.63
C SER A 18 33.25 11.40 -5.20
N THR A 19 32.47 10.93 -6.18
CA THR A 19 31.33 11.68 -6.76
C THR A 19 30.20 11.89 -5.76
N ARG A 20 30.11 11.08 -4.72
CA ARG A 20 29.11 11.12 -3.64
C ARG A 20 29.61 11.84 -2.39
N ILE A 21 30.81 12.40 -2.42
CA ILE A 21 31.37 13.13 -1.27
C ILE A 21 31.67 14.58 -1.72
N GLU A 22 31.34 15.52 -0.85
CA GLU A 22 31.69 16.94 -1.02
C GLU A 22 32.43 17.44 0.20
N PHE A 23 33.69 17.78 0.08
CA PHE A 23 34.50 18.36 1.16
C PHE A 23 34.40 19.88 1.16
N LYS A 24 34.29 20.47 2.34
CA LYS A 24 34.24 21.92 2.55
C LYS A 24 35.10 22.31 3.75
N ALA A 25 35.99 23.26 3.57
CA ALA A 25 36.84 23.79 4.64
C ALA A 25 36.04 24.45 5.78
N GLY A 26 34.83 24.93 5.50
CA GLY A 26 33.95 25.58 6.46
C GLY A 26 32.50 25.64 5.97
N PHE A 27 31.62 26.22 6.78
CA PHE A 27 30.19 26.29 6.50
C PHE A 27 29.84 27.52 5.64
N ASN A 28 29.57 27.29 4.35
CA ASN A 28 28.95 28.27 3.47
C ASN A 28 27.49 27.82 3.23
N PRO A 29 26.47 28.46 3.83
CA PRO A 29 25.09 28.02 3.77
C PRO A 29 24.56 27.78 2.36
N GLU A 30 24.80 28.69 1.43
CA GLU A 30 24.30 28.59 0.06
C GLU A 30 24.86 27.37 -0.67
N ARG A 31 26.19 27.20 -0.64
CA ARG A 31 26.83 26.06 -1.29
C ARG A 31 26.44 24.73 -0.65
N VAL A 32 26.35 24.70 0.68
CA VAL A 32 25.97 23.48 1.42
C VAL A 32 24.54 23.08 1.11
N VAL A 33 23.60 24.01 1.17
CA VAL A 33 22.17 23.73 0.91
C VAL A 33 21.94 23.29 -0.55
N HIS A 34 22.62 23.93 -1.52
CA HIS A 34 22.53 23.51 -2.92
C HIS A 34 23.08 22.09 -3.12
N THR A 35 24.17 21.72 -2.45
CA THR A 35 24.74 20.37 -2.51
C THR A 35 23.81 19.35 -1.84
N ILE A 36 23.23 19.69 -0.68
CA ILE A 36 22.22 18.86 -0.02
C ILE A 36 21.02 18.62 -0.94
N CYS A 37 20.49 19.67 -1.58
CA CYS A 37 19.41 19.57 -2.54
C CYS A 37 19.77 18.66 -3.72
N ALA A 38 21.00 18.77 -4.23
CA ALA A 38 21.48 17.95 -5.34
C ALA A 38 21.62 16.47 -4.97
N PHE A 39 22.13 16.16 -3.78
CA PHE A 39 22.18 14.79 -3.28
C PHE A 39 20.78 14.22 -2.99
N ALA A 40 19.86 15.06 -2.46
CA ALA A 40 18.48 14.65 -2.25
C ALA A 40 17.76 14.33 -3.56
N ASN A 41 18.08 15.03 -4.66
CA ASN A 41 17.55 14.77 -5.99
C ASN A 41 18.09 13.46 -6.61
N ASP A 42 19.34 13.14 -6.34
CA ASP A 42 19.96 11.85 -6.73
C ASP A 42 19.58 11.42 -8.16
N ILE A 43 19.84 12.29 -9.14
CA ILE A 43 19.42 12.09 -10.54
C ILE A 43 19.98 10.78 -11.12
N ASP A 44 21.19 10.40 -10.73
CA ASP A 44 21.86 9.16 -11.18
C ASP A 44 21.42 7.91 -10.39
N ASN A 45 20.52 8.09 -9.37
CA ASN A 45 19.98 7.03 -8.51
C ASN A 45 21.07 6.16 -7.84
N ILE A 46 22.12 6.80 -7.32
CA ILE A 46 23.28 6.18 -6.67
C ILE A 46 23.21 6.22 -5.13
N GLY A 47 22.08 6.69 -4.57
CA GLY A 47 21.80 6.69 -3.12
C GLY A 47 22.19 7.96 -2.37
N GLY A 48 22.25 9.12 -3.07
CA GLY A 48 22.60 10.40 -2.46
C GLY A 48 24.08 10.55 -2.13
N GLY A 49 24.43 11.26 -1.06
CA GLY A 49 25.85 11.51 -0.75
C GLY A 49 26.13 12.17 0.59
N TYR A 50 27.35 12.65 0.75
CA TYR A 50 27.86 13.21 2.00
C TYR A 50 28.48 14.58 1.78
N VAL A 51 28.20 15.52 2.68
CA VAL A 51 28.93 16.79 2.77
C VAL A 51 29.73 16.78 4.07
N VAL A 52 31.04 16.95 3.97
CA VAL A 52 31.94 16.95 5.12
C VAL A 52 32.51 18.34 5.33
N LEU A 53 32.17 18.98 6.44
CA LEU A 53 32.64 20.31 6.81
C LEU A 53 33.87 20.21 7.72
N GLY A 54 34.82 21.13 7.53
CA GLY A 54 36.08 21.14 8.28
C GLY A 54 37.20 20.38 7.60
N VAL A 55 36.99 19.92 6.37
CA VAL A 55 37.99 19.20 5.56
C VAL A 55 38.29 20.03 4.30
N GLU A 56 39.58 20.22 4.02
CA GLU A 56 40.07 20.89 2.82
C GLU A 56 40.54 19.87 1.80
N GLU A 57 40.28 20.15 0.55
CA GLU A 57 40.77 19.38 -0.60
C GLU A 57 41.68 20.28 -1.45
N LYS A 58 42.83 19.77 -1.80
CA LYS A 58 43.76 20.43 -2.71
C LYS A 58 44.18 19.45 -3.80
N ASP A 59 44.00 19.86 -5.05
CA ASP A 59 44.31 19.04 -6.23
C ASP A 59 43.61 17.66 -6.17
N SER A 60 42.33 17.63 -5.75
CA SER A 60 41.54 16.41 -5.55
C SER A 60 42.09 15.45 -4.47
N VAL A 61 42.95 15.95 -3.58
CA VAL A 61 43.50 15.18 -2.46
C VAL A 61 43.07 15.82 -1.15
N VAL A 62 42.46 15.05 -0.30
CA VAL A 62 42.03 15.46 1.06
C VAL A 62 43.28 15.77 1.89
N GLN A 63 43.27 16.94 2.56
CA GLN A 63 44.36 17.36 3.43
C GLN A 63 44.14 16.83 4.85
N LEU A 64 45.08 16.03 5.35
CA LEU A 64 45.07 15.50 6.72
C LEU A 64 46.27 16.01 7.50
N PRO A 65 46.15 16.26 8.82
CA PRO A 65 44.91 16.23 9.58
C PRO A 65 43.89 17.27 9.10
N PRO A 66 42.57 17.05 9.29
CA PRO A 66 41.55 17.97 8.79
C PRO A 66 41.75 19.36 9.41
N ARG A 67 41.36 20.40 8.68
CA ARG A 67 41.39 21.78 9.22
C ARG A 67 40.58 21.89 10.50
N GLY A 68 39.46 21.20 10.55
CA GLY A 68 38.54 21.18 11.67
C GLY A 68 37.66 22.42 11.78
N ILE A 69 36.68 22.33 12.64
CA ILE A 69 35.75 23.36 13.08
C ILE A 69 35.99 23.62 14.55
N ALA A 70 36.04 24.88 14.98
CA ALA A 70 36.20 25.20 16.40
C ALA A 70 35.02 24.66 17.22
N GLN A 71 35.27 24.01 18.34
CA GLN A 71 34.26 23.38 19.20
C GLN A 71 33.09 24.33 19.53
N GLY A 72 33.38 25.61 19.81
CA GLY A 72 32.33 26.59 20.10
C GLY A 72 31.47 27.00 18.91
N GLU A 73 31.86 26.67 17.67
CA GLU A 73 31.10 26.99 16.45
C GLU A 73 30.18 25.82 16.01
N VAL A 74 30.43 24.58 16.49
CA VAL A 74 29.72 23.38 16.06
C VAL A 74 28.21 23.53 16.23
N ASP A 75 27.75 23.87 17.44
CA ASP A 75 26.32 24.02 17.72
C ASP A 75 25.67 25.15 16.87
N GLY A 76 26.40 26.23 16.66
CA GLY A 76 25.96 27.33 15.83
C GLY A 76 25.79 26.91 14.36
N ILE A 77 26.71 26.10 13.83
CA ILE A 77 26.62 25.55 12.47
C ILE A 77 25.46 24.58 12.36
N MET A 78 25.28 23.67 13.32
CA MET A 78 24.18 22.68 13.32
C MET A 78 22.79 23.36 13.31
N LYS A 79 22.61 24.40 14.14
CA LYS A 79 21.36 25.19 14.14
C LYS A 79 21.12 25.91 12.80
N ARG A 80 22.15 26.58 12.29
CA ARG A 80 22.06 27.27 10.99
C ARG A 80 21.82 26.31 9.83
N LEU A 81 22.45 25.14 9.83
CA LEU A 81 22.21 24.11 8.83
C LEU A 81 20.71 23.75 8.77
N ARG A 82 20.11 23.47 9.93
CA ARG A 82 18.68 23.16 10.01
C ARG A 82 17.80 24.32 9.50
N GLU A 83 18.09 25.54 9.92
CA GLU A 83 17.36 26.74 9.46
C GLU A 83 17.42 26.89 7.93
N PHE A 84 18.59 26.73 7.33
CA PHE A 84 18.75 26.90 5.88
C PHE A 84 18.17 25.74 5.07
N CYS A 85 18.08 24.54 5.62
CA CYS A 85 17.40 23.41 4.96
C CYS A 85 15.90 23.67 4.73
N HIS A 86 15.26 24.56 5.48
CA HIS A 86 13.90 25.04 5.21
C HIS A 86 13.74 25.79 3.86
N CYS A 87 14.84 26.16 3.21
CA CYS A 87 14.83 26.72 1.86
C CYS A 87 14.63 25.67 0.77
N ILE A 88 14.71 24.38 1.12
CA ILE A 88 14.49 23.24 0.21
C ILE A 88 12.99 22.89 0.20
N GLU A 89 12.45 22.66 -0.97
CA GLU A 89 11.03 22.33 -1.18
C GLU A 89 10.89 21.16 -2.17
N PRO A 90 10.15 20.09 -1.81
CA PRO A 90 9.59 19.82 -0.49
C PRO A 90 10.63 19.89 0.64
N LEU A 91 10.17 19.97 1.91
CA LEU A 91 11.10 20.00 3.05
C LEU A 91 11.99 18.76 3.05
N TYR A 92 13.30 18.99 3.16
CA TYR A 92 14.30 17.94 3.26
C TYR A 92 15.28 18.24 4.39
N GLU A 93 15.38 17.32 5.33
CA GLU A 93 16.33 17.42 6.46
C GLU A 93 17.35 16.29 6.36
N PRO A 94 18.64 16.57 6.12
CA PRO A 94 19.71 15.57 6.13
C PRO A 94 20.03 15.14 7.56
N VAL A 95 20.75 14.04 7.71
CA VAL A 95 21.33 13.62 8.99
C VAL A 95 22.70 14.26 9.15
N ALA A 96 22.92 15.00 10.22
CA ALA A 96 24.21 15.64 10.47
C ALA A 96 24.75 15.32 11.86
N GLU A 97 26.04 14.98 11.94
CA GLU A 97 26.72 14.66 13.19
C GLU A 97 28.10 15.35 13.25
N PRO A 98 28.46 15.96 14.39
CA PRO A 98 29.82 16.37 14.65
C PRO A 98 30.65 15.17 15.12
N VAL A 99 31.77 14.92 14.47
CA VAL A 99 32.68 13.81 14.76
C VAL A 99 34.09 14.34 15.02
N LEU A 100 34.81 13.72 15.95
CA LEU A 100 36.20 14.09 16.24
C LEU A 100 37.14 13.21 15.39
N VAL A 101 37.91 13.84 14.52
CA VAL A 101 38.91 13.20 13.64
C VAL A 101 40.26 13.85 13.91
N ASP A 102 41.26 13.09 14.29
CA ASP A 102 42.62 13.60 14.67
C ASP A 102 42.59 14.75 15.66
N GLY A 103 41.68 14.68 16.67
CA GLY A 103 41.51 15.70 17.69
C GLY A 103 40.83 17.00 17.21
N ARG A 104 40.24 17.03 16.02
CA ARG A 104 39.53 18.16 15.42
C ARG A 104 38.11 17.82 15.07
N TYR A 105 37.14 18.71 15.33
CA TYR A 105 35.77 18.47 14.96
C TYR A 105 35.58 18.65 13.46
N VAL A 106 34.93 17.68 12.83
CA VAL A 106 34.34 17.76 11.49
C VAL A 106 32.83 17.55 11.61
N ILE A 107 32.04 18.15 10.74
CA ILE A 107 30.59 17.88 10.67
C ILE A 107 30.34 17.07 9.42
N VAL A 108 29.84 15.85 9.58
CA VAL A 108 29.42 14.99 8.48
C VAL A 108 27.92 15.13 8.31
N ILE A 109 27.51 15.46 7.09
CA ILE A 109 26.12 15.63 6.70
C ILE A 109 25.80 14.55 5.68
N TRP A 110 25.03 13.54 6.09
CA TRP A 110 24.56 12.49 5.20
C TRP A 110 23.24 12.90 4.57
N CYS A 111 23.20 12.85 3.24
CA CYS A 111 22.08 13.26 2.39
C CYS A 111 21.62 12.04 1.57
N PRO A 112 20.80 11.13 2.12
CA PRO A 112 20.22 10.05 1.33
C PRO A 112 19.35 10.59 0.21
N ALA A 113 19.10 9.78 -0.82
CA ALA A 113 18.14 10.11 -1.86
C ALA A 113 16.76 10.42 -1.26
N GLY A 114 16.20 11.57 -1.59
CA GLY A 114 14.92 12.00 -1.01
C GLY A 114 13.72 11.28 -1.63
N PHE A 115 12.66 11.06 -0.85
CA PHE A 115 11.42 10.42 -1.32
C PHE A 115 10.46 11.38 -2.01
N GLY A 116 10.51 12.67 -1.65
CA GLY A 116 9.67 13.70 -2.24
C GLY A 116 10.28 14.37 -3.47
N ARG A 117 11.23 13.67 -4.15
CA ARG A 117 11.84 14.21 -5.38
C ARG A 117 10.78 14.64 -6.40
N PRO A 118 11.04 15.68 -7.22
CA PRO A 118 12.24 16.50 -7.24
C PRO A 118 12.23 17.63 -6.21
N TYR A 119 13.39 17.89 -5.61
CA TYR A 119 13.62 18.99 -4.66
C TYR A 119 14.19 20.22 -5.36
N LYS A 120 13.71 21.39 -4.95
CA LYS A 120 14.26 22.69 -5.38
C LYS A 120 14.71 23.48 -4.16
N ALA A 121 15.78 24.25 -4.29
CA ALA A 121 16.28 25.13 -3.25
C ALA A 121 16.29 26.58 -3.72
N ALA A 122 16.15 27.53 -2.77
CA ALA A 122 16.24 28.95 -3.07
C ALA A 122 17.63 29.28 -3.66
N LYS A 123 17.65 30.02 -4.77
CA LYS A 123 18.91 30.50 -5.39
C LYS A 123 19.74 31.31 -4.42
N ASN A 124 19.09 32.11 -3.56
CA ASN A 124 19.71 32.82 -2.47
C ASN A 124 19.08 32.40 -1.15
N VAL A 125 19.77 31.56 -0.39
CA VAL A 125 19.24 30.97 0.86
C VAL A 125 19.05 32.01 1.97
N PHE A 126 19.77 33.17 1.93
CA PHE A 126 19.66 34.22 2.93
C PHE A 126 18.38 35.07 2.75
N LYS A 127 17.82 35.10 1.53
CA LYS A 127 16.65 35.92 1.21
C LYS A 127 15.37 35.10 1.12
N ASN A 128 15.46 33.76 1.17
CA ASN A 128 14.35 32.80 0.96
C ASN A 128 13.44 33.28 -0.21
N THR A 129 14.05 33.59 -1.35
CA THR A 129 13.35 34.14 -2.51
C THR A 129 12.47 33.11 -3.18
N ALA A 130 11.41 33.57 -3.85
CA ALA A 130 10.54 32.70 -4.69
C ALA A 130 11.30 32.08 -5.87
N ASP A 131 12.51 32.56 -6.23
CA ASP A 131 13.38 31.96 -7.27
C ASP A 131 14.07 30.73 -6.70
N LYS A 132 13.39 29.57 -6.81
CA LYS A 132 13.89 28.25 -6.43
C LYS A 132 14.32 27.48 -7.68
N ARG A 133 15.42 26.73 -7.58
CA ARG A 133 15.99 25.97 -8.68
C ARG A 133 16.20 24.51 -8.25
N TYR A 134 16.13 23.61 -9.22
CA TYR A 134 16.53 22.22 -9.04
C TYR A 134 18.05 22.11 -9.16
N TYR A 135 18.69 21.53 -8.16
CA TYR A 135 20.13 21.28 -8.16
C TYR A 135 20.39 19.80 -8.31
N ILE A 136 21.42 19.46 -9.08
CA ILE A 136 21.87 18.08 -9.33
C ILE A 136 23.38 17.99 -9.19
N ARG A 137 23.88 16.76 -9.02
CA ARG A 137 25.30 16.46 -9.07
C ARG A 137 25.69 16.11 -10.50
N LYS A 138 26.80 16.69 -10.96
CA LYS A 138 27.52 16.28 -12.17
C LYS A 138 28.97 16.02 -11.79
N LEU A 139 29.37 14.75 -11.73
CA LEU A 139 30.66 14.37 -11.19
C LEU A 139 30.83 14.94 -9.77
N ALA A 140 31.89 15.71 -9.54
CA ALA A 140 32.18 16.36 -8.26
C ALA A 140 31.54 17.76 -8.10
N SER A 141 30.65 18.21 -8.99
CA SER A 141 30.10 19.57 -8.99
C SER A 141 28.59 19.60 -8.76
N THR A 142 28.14 20.57 -7.98
CA THR A 142 26.71 20.91 -7.83
C THR A 142 26.34 21.99 -8.86
N VAL A 143 25.37 21.69 -9.72
CA VAL A 143 24.91 22.59 -10.79
C VAL A 143 23.39 22.73 -10.76
N VAL A 144 22.88 23.80 -11.37
CA VAL A 144 21.45 23.95 -11.65
C VAL A 144 21.08 23.01 -12.78
N ALA A 145 19.99 22.27 -12.62
CA ALA A 145 19.47 21.38 -13.65
C ALA A 145 19.04 22.16 -14.90
N SER A 146 19.35 21.64 -16.07
CA SER A 146 18.79 22.11 -17.34
C SER A 146 17.32 21.72 -17.46
N ALA A 147 16.61 22.29 -18.44
CA ALA A 147 15.19 21.95 -18.66
C ALA A 147 14.97 20.47 -19.04
N GLU A 148 15.99 19.80 -19.59
CA GLU A 148 15.94 18.38 -19.89
C GLU A 148 16.11 17.54 -18.61
N GLU A 149 17.07 17.90 -17.76
CA GLU A 149 17.32 17.25 -16.48
C GLU A 149 16.21 17.51 -15.46
N GLU A 150 15.56 18.68 -15.51
CA GLU A 150 14.36 18.92 -14.71
C GLU A 150 13.26 17.91 -15.10
N ARG A 151 13.04 17.67 -16.39
CA ARG A 151 12.08 16.65 -16.86
C ARG A 151 12.49 15.26 -16.40
N GLU A 152 13.77 14.92 -16.47
CA GLU A 152 14.29 13.64 -15.99
C GLU A 152 14.05 13.46 -14.49
N LEU A 153 14.31 14.47 -13.67
CA LEU A 153 13.99 14.46 -12.24
C LEU A 153 12.52 14.14 -11.96
N PHE A 154 11.60 14.71 -12.75
CA PHE A 154 10.17 14.39 -12.63
C PHE A 154 9.87 12.94 -13.03
N TYR A 155 10.52 12.39 -14.05
CA TYR A 155 10.38 10.98 -14.43
C TYR A 155 10.92 10.04 -13.36
N VAL A 156 12.13 10.28 -12.86
CA VAL A 156 12.76 9.45 -11.81
C VAL A 156 11.94 9.45 -10.51
N SER A 157 11.22 10.53 -10.21
CA SER A 157 10.46 10.67 -8.98
C SER A 157 9.01 10.21 -9.04
N SER A 158 8.37 10.26 -10.24
CA SER A 158 6.93 10.01 -10.37
C SER A 158 6.55 8.54 -10.59
N ASP A 159 7.46 7.68 -10.98
CA ASP A 159 7.14 6.37 -11.56
C ASP A 159 7.63 5.14 -10.79
N ILE A 160 8.21 5.27 -9.59
CA ILE A 160 8.52 4.07 -8.80
C ILE A 160 7.22 3.60 -8.11
N PRO A 161 6.63 2.45 -8.51
CA PRO A 161 5.48 1.87 -7.83
C PRO A 161 5.75 1.71 -6.33
N PHE A 162 4.69 1.79 -5.52
CA PHE A 162 4.84 1.70 -4.07
C PHE A 162 5.58 0.44 -3.63
N ASP A 163 5.27 -0.69 -4.22
CA ASP A 163 5.86 -1.98 -3.89
C ASP A 163 7.36 -2.07 -4.23
N ASP A 164 7.85 -1.27 -5.18
CA ASP A 164 9.28 -1.23 -5.56
C ASP A 164 10.08 -0.13 -4.83
N ARG A 165 9.47 0.67 -3.96
CA ARG A 165 10.16 1.68 -3.15
C ARG A 165 10.91 1.05 -1.98
N PRO A 166 12.10 1.56 -1.62
CA PRO A 166 12.78 1.15 -0.39
C PRO A 166 11.97 1.61 0.85
N ASN A 167 11.96 0.79 1.89
CA ASN A 167 11.37 1.09 3.18
C ASN A 167 12.47 1.49 4.16
N LEU A 168 12.61 2.77 4.45
CA LEU A 168 13.69 3.28 5.31
C LEU A 168 13.51 2.99 6.80
N THR A 169 12.35 2.51 7.21
CA THR A 169 12.13 2.11 8.60
C THR A 169 12.54 0.67 8.84
N ALA A 170 12.75 -0.09 7.76
CA ALA A 170 13.12 -1.50 7.79
C ALA A 170 14.61 -1.71 7.51
N ARG A 171 15.12 -2.84 7.95
CA ARG A 171 16.49 -3.33 7.71
C ARG A 171 16.47 -4.61 6.89
N VAL A 172 17.60 -4.98 6.31
CA VAL A 172 17.70 -6.20 5.50
C VAL A 172 17.37 -7.45 6.33
N GLU A 173 17.66 -7.43 7.64
CA GLU A 173 17.38 -8.50 8.58
C GLU A 173 15.88 -8.72 8.85
N ASP A 174 15.02 -7.77 8.46
CA ASP A 174 13.56 -7.93 8.52
C ASP A 174 13.01 -8.82 7.39
N LEU A 175 13.87 -9.20 6.43
CA LEU A 175 13.58 -10.20 5.41
C LEU A 175 13.89 -11.62 5.93
N SER A 176 13.07 -12.57 5.53
CA SER A 176 13.24 -13.99 5.89
C SER A 176 13.92 -14.77 4.76
N LEU A 177 15.16 -15.21 5.00
CA LEU A 177 15.88 -16.07 4.05
C LEU A 177 15.13 -17.38 3.77
N ALA A 178 14.41 -17.91 4.78
CA ALA A 178 13.62 -19.11 4.62
C ALA A 178 12.47 -18.90 3.61
N LEU A 179 11.73 -17.81 3.74
CA LEU A 179 10.64 -17.48 2.81
C LEU A 179 11.15 -17.25 1.38
N MET A 180 12.29 -16.59 1.23
CA MET A 180 12.90 -16.40 -0.10
C MET A 180 13.33 -17.73 -0.74
N ARG A 181 13.96 -18.62 0.03
CA ARG A 181 14.35 -19.97 -0.44
C ARG A 181 13.15 -20.82 -0.77
N ASP A 182 12.10 -20.77 0.04
CA ASP A 182 10.86 -21.50 -0.22
C ASP A 182 10.22 -21.04 -1.54
N HIS A 183 10.18 -19.72 -1.77
CA HIS A 183 9.71 -19.17 -3.04
C HIS A 183 10.56 -19.67 -4.23
N LEU A 184 11.89 -19.50 -4.15
CA LEU A 184 12.81 -19.93 -5.23
C LEU A 184 12.68 -21.42 -5.54
N ARG A 185 12.47 -22.26 -4.51
CA ARG A 185 12.24 -23.71 -4.68
C ARG A 185 10.91 -23.96 -5.36
N GLU A 186 9.84 -23.30 -4.93
CA GLU A 186 8.48 -23.51 -5.44
C GLU A 186 8.38 -23.12 -6.93
N VAL A 187 8.97 -21.98 -7.31
CA VAL A 187 8.97 -21.53 -8.71
C VAL A 187 10.01 -22.24 -9.59
N GLY A 188 10.82 -23.13 -9.03
CA GLY A 188 11.88 -23.85 -9.77
C GLY A 188 12.99 -22.92 -10.28
N SER A 189 13.29 -21.83 -9.56
CA SER A 189 14.30 -20.86 -9.96
C SER A 189 15.71 -21.44 -9.95
N SER A 190 16.54 -21.09 -10.96
CA SER A 190 17.96 -21.43 -10.99
C SER A 190 18.75 -20.83 -9.82
N LEU A 191 18.25 -19.76 -9.21
CA LEU A 191 18.86 -19.16 -8.02
C LEU A 191 18.73 -20.05 -6.76
N TYR A 192 17.81 -21.03 -6.75
CA TYR A 192 17.60 -21.87 -5.57
C TYR A 192 18.88 -22.58 -5.12
N GLY A 193 19.56 -23.28 -6.04
CA GLY A 193 20.82 -23.97 -5.72
C GLY A 193 21.93 -23.05 -5.22
N GLN A 194 22.02 -21.84 -5.75
CA GLN A 194 22.99 -20.83 -5.28
C GLN A 194 22.61 -20.29 -3.90
N SER A 195 21.32 -20.15 -3.61
CA SER A 195 20.81 -19.63 -2.35
C SER A 195 21.15 -20.51 -1.16
N GLU A 196 21.40 -21.80 -1.33
CA GLU A 196 21.72 -22.73 -0.22
C GLU A 196 22.97 -22.32 0.56
N HIS A 197 23.94 -21.69 -0.13
CA HIS A 197 25.22 -21.24 0.49
C HIS A 197 25.33 -19.71 0.58
N ALA A 198 24.37 -18.98 0.04
CA ALA A 198 24.38 -17.53 0.02
C ALA A 198 23.83 -16.94 1.33
N SER A 199 24.34 -15.76 1.70
CA SER A 199 23.82 -14.97 2.81
C SER A 199 22.44 -14.38 2.48
N LEU A 200 21.74 -13.91 3.52
CA LEU A 200 20.46 -13.18 3.38
C LEU A 200 20.58 -12.02 2.38
N LEU A 201 21.64 -11.22 2.52
CA LEU A 201 21.86 -10.05 1.66
C LEU A 201 22.11 -10.42 0.21
N GLU A 202 22.89 -11.47 -0.06
CA GLU A 202 23.17 -11.95 -1.42
C GLU A 202 21.88 -12.40 -2.10
N VAL A 203 21.07 -13.24 -1.44
CA VAL A 203 19.78 -13.69 -2.00
C VAL A 203 18.84 -12.52 -2.21
N ALA A 204 18.77 -11.58 -1.25
CA ALA A 204 17.90 -10.40 -1.37
C ALA A 204 18.31 -9.47 -2.53
N ARG A 205 19.63 -9.37 -2.83
CA ARG A 205 20.14 -8.63 -4.00
C ARG A 205 19.80 -9.33 -5.31
N ASP A 206 20.02 -10.63 -5.38
CA ASP A 206 19.73 -11.42 -6.57
C ASP A 206 18.25 -11.41 -6.94
N MET A 207 17.37 -11.41 -5.93
CA MET A 207 15.93 -11.25 -6.08
C MET A 207 15.49 -9.78 -6.24
N GLN A 208 16.43 -8.82 -6.22
CA GLN A 208 16.15 -7.37 -6.30
C GLN A 208 15.19 -6.87 -5.23
N LEU A 209 15.30 -7.38 -4.01
CA LEU A 209 14.44 -7.04 -2.88
C LEU A 209 15.00 -5.90 -2.01
N VAL A 210 16.21 -5.43 -2.31
CA VAL A 210 16.87 -4.34 -1.57
C VAL A 210 17.23 -3.20 -2.50
N ALA A 211 17.34 -2.01 -1.95
CA ALA A 211 17.75 -0.80 -2.63
C ALA A 211 18.52 0.12 -1.68
N GLY A 212 19.29 1.04 -2.25
CA GLY A 212 20.15 1.96 -1.52
C GLY A 212 21.62 1.74 -1.87
N PRO A 213 22.49 2.63 -1.40
CA PRO A 213 23.93 2.47 -1.56
C PRO A 213 24.44 1.30 -0.71
N PRO A 214 25.61 0.71 -1.04
CA PRO A 214 26.13 -0.46 -0.34
C PRO A 214 26.23 -0.31 1.19
N GLU A 215 26.49 0.91 1.65
CA GLU A 215 26.61 1.26 3.07
C GLU A 215 25.26 1.50 3.77
N ASP A 216 24.15 1.64 3.01
CA ASP A 216 22.82 1.93 3.55
C ASP A 216 21.73 1.26 2.70
N LEU A 217 21.64 -0.05 2.84
CA LEU A 217 20.68 -0.87 2.11
C LEU A 217 19.39 -1.06 2.92
N HIS A 218 18.28 -0.88 2.24
CA HIS A 218 16.95 -1.10 2.79
C HIS A 218 16.15 -2.09 1.95
N PRO A 219 15.27 -2.89 2.57
CA PRO A 219 14.33 -3.71 1.83
C PRO A 219 13.40 -2.84 0.99
N ARG A 220 13.04 -3.30 -0.19
CA ARG A 220 11.90 -2.75 -0.93
C ARG A 220 10.60 -3.20 -0.27
N ASN A 221 9.53 -2.41 -0.42
CA ASN A 221 8.23 -2.76 0.14
C ASN A 221 7.75 -4.16 -0.31
N VAL A 222 7.99 -4.54 -1.56
CA VAL A 222 7.66 -5.89 -2.03
C VAL A 222 8.42 -6.97 -1.26
N GLY A 223 9.68 -6.73 -0.91
CA GLY A 223 10.47 -7.65 -0.09
C GLY A 223 9.83 -7.91 1.27
N LEU A 224 9.42 -6.85 1.95
CA LEU A 224 8.73 -6.95 3.24
C LEU A 224 7.35 -7.59 3.12
N LEU A 225 6.57 -7.21 2.10
CA LEU A 225 5.22 -7.73 1.89
C LEU A 225 5.19 -9.23 1.53
N MET A 226 6.21 -9.71 0.81
CA MET A 226 6.28 -11.11 0.35
C MET A 226 7.19 -12.00 1.21
N PHE A 227 8.22 -11.43 1.83
CA PHE A 227 9.30 -12.20 2.45
C PHE A 227 9.66 -11.73 3.86
N SER A 228 8.72 -11.12 4.61
CA SER A 228 8.86 -10.86 6.04
C SER A 228 7.81 -11.65 6.82
N ASP A 229 8.21 -12.21 7.96
CA ASP A 229 7.29 -12.85 8.89
C ASP A 229 6.44 -11.81 9.68
N HIS A 230 6.85 -10.54 9.67
CA HIS A 230 6.27 -9.44 10.45
C HIS A 230 5.69 -8.32 9.59
N VAL A 231 4.95 -8.67 8.53
CA VAL A 231 4.38 -7.70 7.57
C VAL A 231 3.60 -6.58 8.26
N ASN A 232 2.82 -6.88 9.31
CA ASN A 232 2.00 -5.92 10.03
C ASN A 232 2.79 -4.82 10.78
N GLU A 233 4.06 -5.05 11.08
CA GLU A 233 4.93 -4.04 11.72
C GLU A 233 5.19 -2.87 10.77
N PHE A 234 5.30 -3.15 9.47
CA PHE A 234 5.59 -2.17 8.41
C PHE A 234 4.33 -1.68 7.72
N PHE A 235 3.36 -2.56 7.52
CA PHE A 235 2.12 -2.29 6.78
C PHE A 235 0.91 -2.70 7.62
N ARG A 236 0.43 -1.80 8.45
CA ARG A 236 -0.75 -2.04 9.26
C ARG A 236 -1.96 -2.37 8.38
N TYR A 237 -2.71 -3.40 8.77
CA TYR A 237 -3.86 -3.91 8.03
C TYR A 237 -3.56 -4.47 6.63
N ALA A 238 -2.29 -4.77 6.29
CA ALA A 238 -1.95 -5.56 5.11
C ALA A 238 -2.31 -7.03 5.35
N ARG A 239 -3.61 -7.31 5.48
CA ARG A 239 -4.19 -8.62 5.80
C ARG A 239 -5.52 -8.82 5.11
N ILE A 240 -6.02 -10.05 5.15
CA ILE A 240 -7.35 -10.43 4.69
C ILE A 240 -8.17 -10.80 5.93
N GLU A 241 -9.36 -10.22 6.07
CA GLU A 241 -10.34 -10.55 7.10
C GLU A 241 -11.54 -11.21 6.44
N LEU A 242 -11.93 -12.38 6.94
CA LEU A 242 -13.15 -13.04 6.53
C LEU A 242 -14.14 -12.97 7.67
N VAL A 243 -15.36 -12.52 7.38
CA VAL A 243 -16.45 -12.38 8.34
C VAL A 243 -17.65 -13.15 7.82
N ASP A 244 -17.94 -14.30 8.41
CA ASP A 244 -19.17 -15.07 8.15
C ASP A 244 -20.28 -14.57 9.08
N LEU A 245 -21.37 -14.11 8.49
CA LEU A 245 -22.55 -13.55 9.17
C LEU A 245 -23.76 -14.42 8.83
N PRO A 246 -23.97 -15.54 9.52
CA PRO A 246 -25.10 -16.44 9.27
C PRO A 246 -26.44 -15.79 9.57
N ASP A 247 -26.44 -14.80 10.48
CA ASP A 247 -27.61 -14.00 10.85
C ASP A 247 -27.31 -12.49 10.75
N PRO A 248 -28.26 -11.66 10.25
CA PRO A 248 -28.09 -10.22 10.16
C PRO A 248 -27.87 -9.48 11.49
N THR A 249 -28.26 -10.10 12.61
CA THR A 249 -28.03 -9.53 13.96
C THR A 249 -26.60 -9.70 14.43
N GLY A 250 -25.80 -10.54 13.74
CA GLY A 250 -24.45 -10.94 14.10
C GLY A 250 -24.40 -12.12 15.07
N GLU A 251 -25.53 -12.77 15.35
CA GLU A 251 -25.54 -14.01 16.12
C GLU A 251 -24.83 -15.12 15.31
N GLY A 252 -23.89 -15.82 15.95
CA GLY A 252 -23.09 -16.85 15.30
C GLY A 252 -22.00 -16.32 14.34
N MET A 253 -21.68 -15.01 14.38
CA MET A 253 -20.61 -14.43 13.58
C MET A 253 -19.28 -15.16 13.83
N VAL A 254 -18.60 -15.52 12.74
CA VAL A 254 -17.24 -16.08 12.77
C VAL A 254 -16.31 -15.13 12.04
N GLU A 255 -15.22 -14.76 12.69
CA GLU A 255 -14.17 -13.91 12.10
C GLU A 255 -12.88 -14.69 11.98
N LYS A 256 -12.22 -14.60 10.84
CA LYS A 256 -10.90 -15.16 10.54
C LYS A 256 -10.01 -14.08 9.96
N VAL A 257 -8.80 -14.00 10.50
CA VAL A 257 -7.78 -13.05 10.05
C VAL A 257 -6.61 -13.83 9.46
N PHE A 258 -6.19 -13.47 8.26
CA PHE A 258 -5.05 -14.04 7.55
C PHE A 258 -3.95 -12.99 7.45
N GLU A 259 -2.85 -13.24 8.15
CA GLU A 259 -1.71 -12.33 8.30
C GLU A 259 -0.40 -12.98 7.81
N GLY A 260 0.70 -12.19 7.81
CA GLY A 260 2.01 -12.63 7.35
C GLY A 260 2.25 -12.32 5.86
N PRO A 261 3.13 -13.04 5.17
CA PRO A 261 3.45 -12.83 3.76
C PRO A 261 2.21 -12.90 2.86
N ILE A 262 2.10 -11.99 1.89
CA ILE A 262 0.88 -11.83 1.07
C ILE A 262 0.46 -13.13 0.36
N GLN A 263 1.41 -13.87 -0.22
CA GLN A 263 1.12 -15.13 -0.90
C GLN A 263 0.55 -16.19 0.06
N ARG A 264 0.98 -16.18 1.32
CA ARG A 264 0.44 -17.05 2.36
C ARG A 264 -0.96 -16.63 2.77
N GLN A 265 -1.17 -15.33 3.01
CA GLN A 265 -2.51 -14.79 3.33
C GLN A 265 -3.53 -15.20 2.26
N LEU A 266 -3.17 -15.02 0.96
CA LEU A 266 -4.04 -15.35 -0.16
C LEU A 266 -4.37 -16.85 -0.20
N ARG A 267 -3.36 -17.73 -0.07
CA ARG A 267 -3.55 -19.18 -0.05
C ARG A 267 -4.42 -19.63 1.10
N ASP A 268 -4.13 -19.15 2.29
CA ASP A 268 -4.85 -19.55 3.51
C ASP A 268 -6.31 -19.07 3.47
N ALA A 269 -6.57 -17.86 3.00
CA ALA A 269 -7.91 -17.32 2.81
C ALA A 269 -8.70 -18.14 1.77
N LEU A 270 -8.12 -18.40 0.60
CA LEU A 270 -8.74 -19.18 -0.46
C LEU A 270 -9.02 -20.63 -0.02
N LEU A 271 -8.08 -21.25 0.72
CA LEU A 271 -8.25 -22.59 1.26
C LEU A 271 -9.39 -22.63 2.30
N TYR A 272 -9.46 -21.62 3.16
CA TYR A 272 -10.55 -21.49 4.13
C TYR A 272 -11.90 -21.33 3.43
N ILE A 273 -12.00 -20.40 2.47
CA ILE A 273 -13.23 -20.19 1.70
C ILE A 273 -13.66 -21.45 0.97
N LYS A 274 -12.72 -22.15 0.33
CA LYS A 274 -13.00 -23.39 -0.39
C LYS A 274 -13.57 -24.47 0.52
N ASN A 275 -13.06 -24.60 1.74
CA ASN A 275 -13.41 -25.70 2.64
C ASN A 275 -14.64 -25.41 3.51
N TYR A 276 -14.91 -24.14 3.83
CA TYR A 276 -15.93 -23.77 4.81
C TYR A 276 -17.10 -22.99 4.21
N GLU A 277 -16.83 -22.13 3.21
CA GLU A 277 -17.85 -21.25 2.63
C GLU A 277 -18.45 -21.81 1.33
N ILE A 278 -17.67 -22.55 0.53
CA ILE A 278 -18.16 -23.12 -0.72
C ILE A 278 -18.91 -24.43 -0.47
N LYS A 279 -20.17 -24.45 -0.90
CA LYS A 279 -21.07 -25.60 -0.80
C LYS A 279 -21.50 -26.07 -2.19
N SER A 280 -21.65 -27.34 -2.39
CA SER A 280 -22.11 -27.94 -3.65
C SER A 280 -23.43 -28.67 -3.47
N MET A 281 -24.22 -28.72 -4.52
CA MET A 281 -25.47 -29.48 -4.61
C MET A 281 -25.56 -30.18 -5.96
N THR A 282 -25.81 -31.48 -5.94
CA THR A 282 -26.04 -32.25 -7.16
C THR A 282 -27.54 -32.38 -7.42
N ARG A 283 -27.98 -31.91 -8.61
CA ARG A 283 -29.37 -32.00 -9.07
C ARG A 283 -29.48 -32.95 -10.24
N LYS A 284 -30.47 -33.81 -10.21
CA LYS A 284 -30.88 -34.58 -11.39
C LYS A 284 -31.90 -33.78 -12.18
N SER A 285 -31.63 -33.54 -13.44
CA SER A 285 -32.64 -32.96 -14.34
C SER A 285 -33.61 -34.03 -14.79
N PRO A 286 -34.92 -33.75 -14.85
CA PRO A 286 -35.89 -34.72 -15.43
C PRO A 286 -35.62 -35.01 -16.90
N ASP A 287 -34.98 -34.06 -17.61
CA ASP A 287 -34.78 -34.10 -19.06
C ASP A 287 -33.35 -34.48 -19.48
N ALA A 288 -32.44 -34.80 -18.53
CA ALA A 288 -31.07 -35.19 -18.82
C ALA A 288 -30.68 -36.42 -17.99
N ALA A 289 -29.94 -37.34 -18.63
CA ALA A 289 -29.41 -38.54 -17.95
C ALA A 289 -28.31 -38.20 -16.94
N GLU A 290 -27.64 -37.07 -17.10
CA GLU A 290 -26.52 -36.64 -16.28
C GLU A 290 -26.99 -35.70 -15.16
N ALA A 291 -26.46 -35.92 -13.95
CA ALA A 291 -26.66 -35.01 -12.82
C ALA A 291 -25.74 -33.82 -12.92
N GLN A 292 -26.29 -32.60 -12.74
CA GLN A 292 -25.52 -31.37 -12.73
C GLN A 292 -25.17 -31.00 -11.29
N THR A 293 -23.89 -30.75 -11.03
CA THR A 293 -23.43 -30.18 -9.76
C THR A 293 -23.30 -28.65 -9.88
N VAL A 294 -23.96 -27.95 -9.00
CA VAL A 294 -23.88 -26.49 -8.85
C VAL A 294 -23.27 -26.11 -7.52
N TYR A 295 -22.64 -24.96 -7.48
CA TYR A 295 -21.99 -24.42 -6.27
C TYR A 295 -22.73 -23.14 -5.84
N ASN A 296 -22.74 -22.86 -4.51
CA ASN A 296 -23.23 -21.57 -4.03
C ASN A 296 -22.39 -20.41 -4.59
N TYR A 297 -21.07 -20.62 -4.66
CA TYR A 297 -20.10 -19.75 -5.33
C TYR A 297 -19.09 -20.64 -6.07
N PRO A 298 -18.89 -20.51 -7.39
CA PRO A 298 -17.87 -21.28 -8.11
C PRO A 298 -16.48 -20.82 -7.66
N TYR A 299 -15.63 -21.77 -7.27
CA TYR A 299 -14.31 -21.49 -6.70
C TYR A 299 -13.45 -20.58 -7.60
N ALA A 300 -13.42 -20.85 -8.91
CA ALA A 300 -12.64 -20.06 -9.84
C ALA A 300 -13.02 -18.56 -9.88
N ALA A 301 -14.31 -18.23 -9.67
CA ALA A 301 -14.74 -16.85 -9.57
C ALA A 301 -14.28 -16.21 -8.25
N VAL A 302 -14.38 -16.91 -7.13
CA VAL A 302 -13.93 -16.42 -5.82
C VAL A 302 -12.40 -16.22 -5.81
N GLU A 303 -11.66 -17.22 -6.30
CA GLU A 303 -10.21 -17.20 -6.43
C GLU A 303 -9.74 -15.96 -7.18
N GLU A 304 -10.32 -15.70 -8.34
CA GLU A 304 -9.95 -14.56 -9.16
C GLU A 304 -10.29 -13.22 -8.48
N LEU A 305 -11.47 -13.08 -7.87
CA LEU A 305 -11.88 -11.83 -7.24
C LEU A 305 -11.07 -11.51 -5.97
N VAL A 306 -10.74 -12.51 -5.16
CA VAL A 306 -9.87 -12.33 -3.98
C VAL A 306 -8.44 -12.03 -4.41
N SER A 307 -7.92 -12.73 -5.41
CA SER A 307 -6.58 -12.50 -5.96
C SER A 307 -6.47 -11.08 -6.56
N ASN A 308 -7.50 -10.62 -7.27
CA ASN A 308 -7.57 -9.24 -7.78
C ASN A 308 -7.60 -8.21 -6.64
N ALA A 309 -8.31 -8.48 -5.55
CA ALA A 309 -8.33 -7.61 -4.39
C ALA A 309 -6.91 -7.47 -3.79
N VAL A 310 -6.16 -8.56 -3.65
CA VAL A 310 -4.77 -8.57 -3.16
C VAL A 310 -3.83 -7.84 -4.12
N TYR A 311 -3.94 -8.09 -5.41
CA TYR A 311 -3.04 -7.51 -6.42
C TYR A 311 -3.25 -6.02 -6.62
N HIS A 312 -4.51 -5.55 -6.60
CA HIS A 312 -4.86 -4.18 -6.97
C HIS A 312 -5.05 -3.22 -5.79
N ARG A 313 -5.11 -3.70 -4.52
CA ARG A 313 -5.21 -2.81 -3.37
C ARG A 313 -4.01 -1.87 -3.26
N SER A 314 -4.20 -0.74 -2.58
CA SER A 314 -3.09 0.09 -2.13
C SER A 314 -2.62 -0.35 -0.74
N TYR A 315 -1.36 -0.74 -0.63
CA TYR A 315 -0.75 -1.08 0.66
C TYR A 315 -0.34 0.16 1.47
N GLN A 316 -0.58 1.37 0.95
CA GLN A 316 -0.45 2.63 1.70
C GLN A 316 -1.72 2.96 2.50
N ILE A 317 -2.85 2.36 2.16
CA ILE A 317 -4.11 2.55 2.86
C ILE A 317 -4.20 1.52 3.97
N ALA A 318 -4.34 2.01 5.21
CA ALA A 318 -4.39 1.17 6.41
C ALA A 318 -5.80 0.58 6.64
N GLU A 319 -6.33 -0.13 5.62
CA GLU A 319 -7.60 -0.83 5.65
C GLU A 319 -7.40 -2.27 5.13
N PRO A 320 -7.96 -3.31 5.78
CA PRO A 320 -7.80 -4.69 5.32
C PRO A 320 -8.63 -4.98 4.08
N ILE A 321 -8.32 -6.08 3.39
CA ILE A 321 -9.28 -6.70 2.48
C ILE A 321 -10.30 -7.43 3.35
N VAL A 322 -11.59 -7.16 3.17
CA VAL A 322 -12.66 -7.80 3.92
C VAL A 322 -13.48 -8.69 2.99
N VAL A 323 -13.57 -9.97 3.31
CA VAL A 323 -14.47 -10.93 2.66
C VAL A 323 -15.61 -11.19 3.63
N ARG A 324 -16.80 -10.68 3.34
CA ARG A 324 -17.98 -10.85 4.14
C ARG A 324 -18.93 -11.85 3.48
N VAL A 325 -19.28 -12.90 4.21
CA VAL A 325 -20.21 -13.94 3.75
C VAL A 325 -21.50 -13.82 4.52
N THR A 326 -22.61 -13.83 3.81
CA THR A 326 -23.97 -13.84 4.36
C THR A 326 -24.78 -14.95 3.68
N PRO A 327 -25.98 -15.33 4.17
CA PRO A 327 -26.81 -16.31 3.51
C PRO A 327 -27.19 -15.96 2.05
N ASP A 328 -27.14 -14.66 1.70
CA ASP A 328 -27.59 -14.17 0.40
C ASP A 328 -26.45 -13.86 -0.57
N GLU A 329 -25.27 -13.48 -0.07
CA GLU A 329 -24.18 -12.98 -0.91
C GLU A 329 -22.81 -13.09 -0.21
N MET A 330 -21.76 -13.12 -1.01
CA MET A 330 -20.37 -12.89 -0.60
C MET A 330 -19.92 -11.54 -1.11
N GLU A 331 -19.38 -10.68 -0.24
CA GLU A 331 -18.88 -9.36 -0.57
C GLU A 331 -17.38 -9.28 -0.30
N ILE A 332 -16.62 -8.83 -1.28
CA ILE A 332 -15.16 -8.64 -1.20
C ILE A 332 -14.89 -7.14 -1.30
N THR A 333 -14.41 -6.53 -0.23
CA THR A 333 -14.08 -5.10 -0.17
C THR A 333 -12.57 -4.89 -0.15
N SER A 334 -12.08 -3.99 -1.00
CA SER A 334 -10.67 -3.59 -1.09
C SER A 334 -10.53 -2.09 -1.34
N TYR A 335 -9.33 -1.53 -1.13
CA TYR A 335 -9.05 -0.11 -1.18
C TYR A 335 -7.82 0.20 -2.06
N PRO A 336 -7.85 1.25 -2.90
CA PRO A 336 -9.02 2.01 -3.35
C PRO A 336 -9.84 1.25 -4.40
N GLY A 337 -10.82 1.93 -5.00
CA GLY A 337 -11.61 1.44 -6.13
C GLY A 337 -10.81 1.27 -7.42
N PHE A 338 -11.51 1.00 -8.50
CA PHE A 338 -10.92 0.89 -9.83
C PHE A 338 -10.15 2.15 -10.22
N ASP A 339 -9.06 1.97 -10.96
CA ASP A 339 -8.29 3.08 -11.49
C ASP A 339 -9.17 3.99 -12.37
N ARG A 340 -8.92 5.30 -12.32
CA ARG A 340 -9.70 6.30 -13.06
C ARG A 340 -9.60 6.15 -14.58
N SER A 341 -8.62 5.41 -15.09
CA SER A 341 -8.51 5.07 -16.51
C SER A 341 -9.57 4.07 -16.99
N ILE A 342 -10.29 3.41 -16.05
CA ILE A 342 -11.40 2.51 -16.36
C ILE A 342 -12.70 3.33 -16.27
N ALA A 343 -13.38 3.50 -17.39
CA ALA A 343 -14.63 4.26 -17.46
C ALA A 343 -15.78 3.52 -16.75
N ASP A 344 -16.72 4.26 -16.17
CA ASP A 344 -17.87 3.67 -15.47
C ASP A 344 -18.76 2.86 -16.43
N GLU A 345 -18.85 3.28 -17.71
CA GLU A 345 -19.54 2.54 -18.75
C GLU A 345 -18.89 1.17 -19.04
N ASP A 346 -17.55 1.09 -18.97
CA ASP A 346 -16.82 -0.17 -19.14
C ASP A 346 -17.06 -1.12 -17.96
N ILE A 347 -17.13 -0.58 -16.74
CA ILE A 347 -17.47 -1.34 -15.53
C ILE A 347 -18.90 -1.89 -15.66
N ALA A 348 -19.87 -1.05 -16.04
CA ALA A 348 -21.26 -1.42 -16.19
C ALA A 348 -21.49 -2.50 -17.28
N ARG A 349 -20.60 -2.54 -18.28
CA ARG A 349 -20.63 -3.55 -19.37
C ARG A 349 -19.72 -4.75 -19.08
N TYR A 350 -19.10 -4.84 -17.91
CA TYR A 350 -18.14 -5.86 -17.56
C TYR A 350 -16.89 -5.93 -18.47
N HIS A 351 -16.54 -4.83 -19.12
CA HIS A 351 -15.34 -4.69 -19.96
C HIS A 351 -14.16 -4.11 -19.17
N ILE A 352 -13.89 -4.68 -18.01
CA ILE A 352 -12.89 -4.19 -17.06
C ILE A 352 -11.50 -4.62 -17.54
N ARG A 353 -10.69 -3.64 -17.99
CA ARG A 353 -9.31 -3.86 -18.43
C ARG A 353 -8.38 -2.90 -17.71
N ALA A 354 -7.63 -3.39 -16.73
CA ALA A 354 -6.63 -2.59 -16.06
C ALA A 354 -5.48 -2.26 -17.03
N ARG A 355 -5.08 -0.99 -17.07
CA ARG A 355 -3.90 -0.50 -17.80
C ARG A 355 -2.78 -0.09 -16.87
N VAL A 356 -3.11 0.23 -15.63
CA VAL A 356 -2.21 0.66 -14.59
C VAL A 356 -2.22 -0.36 -13.45
N TYR A 357 -1.04 -0.84 -13.09
CA TYR A 357 -0.85 -1.82 -12.01
C TYR A 357 -0.12 -1.14 -10.86
N ARG A 358 -0.79 -1.01 -9.70
CA ARG A 358 -0.23 -0.35 -8.51
C ARG A 358 0.95 -1.11 -7.90
N ASN A 359 0.89 -2.44 -7.96
CA ASN A 359 1.84 -3.34 -7.30
C ASN A 359 2.44 -4.31 -8.32
N ARG A 360 3.19 -3.78 -9.28
CA ARG A 360 3.71 -4.59 -10.40
C ARG A 360 4.62 -5.71 -9.91
N ARG A 361 5.51 -5.43 -8.96
CA ARG A 361 6.44 -6.42 -8.42
C ARG A 361 5.74 -7.52 -7.61
N ILE A 362 4.73 -7.17 -6.81
CA ILE A 362 3.87 -8.16 -6.14
C ILE A 362 3.21 -9.06 -7.18
N GLY A 363 2.68 -8.45 -8.25
CA GLY A 363 2.07 -9.20 -9.35
C GLY A 363 3.04 -10.18 -10.02
N ASP A 364 4.29 -9.79 -10.25
CA ASP A 364 5.30 -10.68 -10.83
C ASP A 364 5.52 -11.92 -9.94
N PHE A 365 5.71 -11.75 -8.62
CA PHE A 365 5.87 -12.85 -7.68
C PHE A 365 4.62 -13.74 -7.56
N LEU A 366 3.42 -13.15 -7.48
CA LEU A 366 2.19 -13.93 -7.42
C LEU A 366 1.94 -14.73 -8.69
N LYS A 367 2.34 -14.19 -9.85
CA LYS A 367 2.25 -14.89 -11.14
C LYS A 367 3.23 -16.06 -11.23
N GLU A 368 4.47 -15.89 -10.76
CA GLU A 368 5.44 -16.98 -10.68
C GLU A 368 4.93 -18.15 -9.83
N LEU A 369 4.17 -17.83 -8.77
CA LEU A 369 3.49 -18.81 -7.90
C LEU A 369 2.16 -19.35 -8.47
N HIS A 370 1.77 -18.94 -9.67
CA HIS A 370 0.47 -19.28 -10.30
C HIS A 370 -0.75 -18.88 -9.46
N LEU A 371 -0.63 -17.85 -8.62
CA LEU A 371 -1.72 -17.33 -7.80
C LEU A 371 -2.56 -16.26 -8.50
N ILE A 372 -2.05 -15.69 -9.60
CA ILE A 372 -2.77 -14.77 -10.48
C ILE A 372 -2.46 -15.05 -11.96
N GLU A 373 -3.39 -14.67 -12.84
CA GLU A 373 -3.19 -14.67 -14.29
C GLU A 373 -2.78 -13.27 -14.77
N GLY A 374 -1.60 -13.13 -15.37
CA GLY A 374 -0.99 -11.82 -15.67
C GLY A 374 -1.40 -11.16 -16.99
N ARG A 375 -2.53 -11.52 -17.65
CA ARG A 375 -2.85 -11.07 -19.02
C ARG A 375 -4.27 -10.48 -19.20
N ASN A 376 -4.87 -9.87 -18.16
CA ASN A 376 -6.26 -9.38 -18.17
C ASN A 376 -7.31 -10.47 -18.51
N THR A 377 -7.04 -11.72 -18.20
CA THR A 377 -7.94 -12.85 -18.39
C THR A 377 -8.79 -13.12 -17.16
N GLY A 378 -8.47 -12.52 -16.02
CA GLY A 378 -9.05 -12.81 -14.72
C GLY A 378 -10.56 -12.57 -14.63
N PHE A 379 -11.04 -11.36 -14.85
CA PHE A 379 -12.49 -11.09 -14.85
C PHE A 379 -13.25 -11.94 -15.86
N PRO A 380 -12.81 -12.07 -17.13
CA PRO A 380 -13.44 -13.00 -18.08
C PRO A 380 -13.51 -14.46 -17.55
N THR A 381 -12.48 -14.95 -16.89
CA THR A 381 -12.46 -16.31 -16.29
C THR A 381 -13.49 -16.41 -15.17
N ALA A 382 -13.56 -15.42 -14.28
CA ALA A 382 -14.56 -15.36 -13.21
C ALA A 382 -15.98 -15.34 -13.75
N PHE A 383 -16.25 -14.53 -14.77
CA PHE A 383 -17.58 -14.41 -15.38
C PHE A 383 -17.99 -15.70 -16.10
N ALA A 384 -17.07 -16.33 -16.83
CA ALA A 384 -17.33 -17.63 -17.47
C ALA A 384 -17.65 -18.73 -16.43
N ALA A 385 -16.94 -18.76 -15.31
CA ALA A 385 -17.20 -19.71 -14.22
C ALA A 385 -18.59 -19.48 -13.59
N LEU A 386 -19.00 -18.21 -13.40
CA LEU A 386 -20.33 -17.88 -12.88
C LEU A 386 -21.42 -18.27 -13.88
N GLU A 387 -21.26 -18.01 -15.16
CA GLU A 387 -22.19 -18.36 -16.22
C GLU A 387 -22.37 -19.88 -16.32
N GLN A 388 -21.27 -20.64 -16.33
CA GLN A 388 -21.28 -22.12 -16.34
C GLN A 388 -21.98 -22.70 -15.12
N ASN A 389 -21.87 -22.04 -13.97
CA ASN A 389 -22.56 -22.47 -12.74
C ASN A 389 -24.05 -22.09 -12.72
N GLY A 390 -24.51 -21.23 -13.63
CA GLY A 390 -25.84 -20.62 -13.58
C GLY A 390 -26.02 -19.57 -12.49
N SER A 391 -24.92 -18.96 -12.04
CA SER A 391 -24.89 -17.88 -11.06
C SER A 391 -25.06 -16.52 -11.71
N ALA A 392 -25.57 -15.55 -10.94
CA ALA A 392 -25.58 -14.15 -11.39
C ALA A 392 -24.17 -13.57 -11.45
N LEU A 393 -23.95 -12.62 -12.35
CA LEU A 393 -22.70 -11.86 -12.41
C LEU A 393 -22.52 -11.00 -11.16
N PRO A 394 -21.27 -10.66 -10.80
CA PRO A 394 -20.98 -9.86 -9.62
C PRO A 394 -21.48 -8.42 -9.79
N ARG A 395 -21.81 -7.76 -8.69
CA ARG A 395 -22.12 -6.33 -8.66
C ARG A 395 -20.91 -5.57 -8.13
N PHE A 396 -20.56 -4.46 -8.78
CA PHE A 396 -19.47 -3.58 -8.36
C PHE A 396 -20.06 -2.32 -7.72
N SER A 397 -19.55 -1.94 -6.55
CA SER A 397 -19.94 -0.73 -5.83
C SER A 397 -18.69 0.05 -5.42
N MET A 398 -18.72 1.36 -5.67
CA MET A 398 -17.67 2.32 -5.30
C MET A 398 -18.33 3.61 -4.85
N ASP A 399 -17.61 4.44 -4.09
CA ASP A 399 -18.00 5.84 -3.86
C ASP A 399 -17.57 6.74 -5.03
N GLU A 400 -18.04 8.00 -5.06
CA GLU A 400 -17.71 8.99 -6.10
C GLU A 400 -16.20 9.23 -6.24
N ASN A 401 -15.46 9.10 -5.15
CA ASN A 401 -14.01 9.28 -5.12
C ASN A 401 -13.23 8.01 -5.45
N ARG A 402 -13.92 6.88 -5.66
CA ARG A 402 -13.33 5.55 -5.83
C ARG A 402 -12.41 5.17 -4.67
N GLY A 403 -12.80 5.54 -3.45
CA GLY A 403 -12.05 5.28 -2.23
C GLY A 403 -12.02 3.80 -1.84
N PHE A 404 -13.02 3.03 -2.25
CA PHE A 404 -13.11 1.57 -2.07
C PHE A 404 -13.73 0.90 -3.29
N LEU A 405 -13.52 -0.41 -3.40
CA LEU A 405 -14.24 -1.30 -4.31
C LEU A 405 -14.88 -2.41 -3.48
N SER A 406 -16.20 -2.55 -3.60
CA SER A 406 -16.94 -3.71 -3.10
C SER A 406 -17.45 -4.53 -4.29
N VAL A 407 -17.06 -5.81 -4.31
CA VAL A 407 -17.49 -6.79 -5.30
C VAL A 407 -18.43 -7.78 -4.62
N THR A 408 -19.71 -7.75 -4.99
CA THR A 408 -20.75 -8.60 -4.40
C THR A 408 -21.10 -9.75 -5.32
N LEU A 409 -20.88 -10.97 -4.87
CA LEU A 409 -21.33 -12.21 -5.52
C LEU A 409 -22.65 -12.65 -4.88
N PRO A 410 -23.79 -12.60 -5.60
CA PRO A 410 -25.04 -13.20 -5.12
C PRO A 410 -24.91 -14.72 -4.98
N VAL A 411 -25.48 -15.29 -3.92
CA VAL A 411 -25.53 -16.74 -3.79
C VAL A 411 -26.30 -17.35 -4.97
N HIS A 412 -25.86 -18.52 -5.46
CA HIS A 412 -26.58 -19.22 -6.51
C HIS A 412 -28.02 -19.52 -6.07
N PRO A 413 -29.05 -19.34 -6.94
CA PRO A 413 -30.47 -19.48 -6.57
C PRO A 413 -30.85 -20.79 -5.87
N ALA A 414 -30.13 -21.88 -6.18
CA ALA A 414 -30.33 -23.18 -5.52
C ALA A 414 -30.03 -23.19 -4.01
N PHE A 415 -29.17 -22.28 -3.55
CA PHE A 415 -28.74 -22.13 -2.15
C PHE A 415 -29.40 -20.94 -1.47
N ALA A 416 -30.16 -20.13 -2.21
CA ALA A 416 -30.85 -18.98 -1.63
C ALA A 416 -31.84 -19.45 -0.54
N PRO A 417 -31.95 -18.73 0.57
CA PRO A 417 -32.95 -19.03 1.59
C PRO A 417 -34.36 -19.08 0.98
N PRO A 418 -35.23 -19.95 1.45
CA PRO A 418 -36.62 -19.98 0.98
C PRO A 418 -37.27 -18.60 1.07
N ALA A 419 -38.09 -18.26 0.06
CA ALA A 419 -38.78 -16.95 0.02
C ALA A 419 -39.65 -16.69 1.26
N SER A 420 -40.21 -17.74 1.86
CA SER A 420 -40.97 -17.69 3.12
C SER A 420 -40.13 -17.16 4.29
N ARG A 421 -38.87 -17.62 4.43
CA ARG A 421 -37.97 -17.13 5.48
C ARG A 421 -37.54 -15.68 5.27
N ARG A 422 -37.44 -15.24 3.99
CA ARG A 422 -37.17 -13.82 3.68
C ARG A 422 -38.35 -12.92 4.02
N ALA A 423 -39.58 -13.37 3.72
CA ALA A 423 -40.80 -12.66 4.04
C ALA A 423 -41.03 -12.58 5.57
N ASP A 424 -40.86 -13.71 6.26
CA ASP A 424 -41.04 -13.77 7.72
C ASP A 424 -39.99 -12.91 8.44
N GLY A 425 -38.73 -13.02 8.07
CA GLY A 425 -37.68 -12.18 8.67
C GLY A 425 -37.83 -10.69 8.38
N ARG A 426 -38.41 -10.32 7.22
CA ARG A 426 -38.72 -8.93 6.90
C ARG A 426 -39.91 -8.42 7.69
N ALA A 427 -40.98 -9.20 7.75
CA ALA A 427 -42.18 -8.90 8.55
C ALA A 427 -41.83 -8.78 10.05
N GLU A 428 -40.97 -9.66 10.56
CA GLU A 428 -40.47 -9.61 11.92
C GLU A 428 -39.66 -8.31 12.18
N LEU A 429 -38.77 -7.94 11.24
CA LEU A 429 -38.01 -6.70 11.36
C LEU A 429 -38.93 -5.47 11.28
N GLU A 430 -39.91 -5.43 10.40
CA GLU A 430 -40.92 -4.37 10.34
C GLU A 430 -41.68 -4.25 11.65
N GLN A 431 -42.10 -5.37 12.24
CA GLN A 431 -42.79 -5.39 13.54
C GLN A 431 -41.87 -4.86 14.66
N ARG A 432 -40.59 -5.27 14.68
CA ARG A 432 -39.61 -4.76 15.63
C ARG A 432 -39.36 -3.25 15.47
N ILE A 433 -39.28 -2.77 14.21
CA ILE A 433 -39.19 -1.32 13.92
C ILE A 433 -40.39 -0.59 14.50
N LEU A 434 -41.62 -1.03 14.23
CA LEU A 434 -42.82 -0.39 14.71
C LEU A 434 -42.93 -0.42 16.24
N GLN A 435 -42.48 -1.48 16.90
CA GLN A 435 -42.42 -1.60 18.36
C GLN A 435 -41.35 -0.67 18.98
N ALA A 436 -40.17 -0.55 18.31
CA ALA A 436 -39.08 0.27 18.83
C ALA A 436 -39.24 1.76 18.52
N MET A 437 -40.09 2.15 17.56
CA MET A 437 -40.31 3.56 17.22
C MET A 437 -41.01 4.32 18.35
N PRO A 438 -40.41 5.39 18.89
CA PRO A 438 -41.02 6.28 19.85
C PRO A 438 -42.05 7.21 19.16
N GLU A 439 -42.78 7.98 19.93
CA GLU A 439 -43.72 9.02 19.42
C GLU A 439 -42.97 10.20 18.79
N GLU A 440 -41.73 10.48 19.23
CA GLU A 440 -40.91 11.55 18.67
C GLU A 440 -40.11 11.04 17.44
N PRO A 441 -39.97 11.89 16.38
CA PRO A 441 -39.23 11.53 15.18
C PRO A 441 -37.75 11.21 15.47
N VAL A 442 -37.26 10.06 15.00
CA VAL A 442 -35.88 9.57 15.21
C VAL A 442 -35.12 9.43 13.91
N SER A 443 -33.79 9.58 13.96
CA SER A 443 -32.93 9.26 12.83
C SER A 443 -32.78 7.74 12.65
N ILE A 444 -32.50 7.29 11.43
CA ILE A 444 -32.24 5.88 11.15
C ILE A 444 -31.08 5.33 12.01
N THR A 445 -30.10 6.16 12.37
CA THR A 445 -29.00 5.79 13.26
C THR A 445 -29.47 5.55 14.70
N GLN A 446 -30.42 6.36 15.18
CA GLN A 446 -31.02 6.17 16.51
C GLN A 446 -31.89 4.92 16.52
N LEU A 447 -32.68 4.71 15.46
CA LEU A 447 -33.49 3.51 15.29
C LEU A 447 -32.61 2.23 15.27
N ALA A 448 -31.50 2.27 14.55
CA ALA A 448 -30.56 1.14 14.53
C ALA A 448 -30.06 0.79 15.96
N ARG A 449 -29.71 1.80 16.76
CA ARG A 449 -29.26 1.58 18.15
C ARG A 449 -30.39 1.03 19.05
N MET A 450 -31.61 1.50 18.86
CA MET A 450 -32.77 1.02 19.60
C MET A 450 -33.10 -0.43 19.32
N LEU A 451 -32.82 -0.88 18.08
CA LEU A 451 -32.95 -2.26 17.65
C LEU A 451 -31.75 -3.16 18.05
N GLY A 452 -30.73 -2.59 18.74
CA GLY A 452 -29.55 -3.31 19.18
C GLY A 452 -28.42 -3.41 18.14
N TYR A 453 -28.54 -2.73 17.00
CA TYR A 453 -27.50 -2.76 15.97
C TYR A 453 -26.35 -1.78 16.30
N ARG A 454 -25.12 -2.16 16.02
CA ARG A 454 -23.95 -1.27 16.16
C ARG A 454 -23.90 -0.17 15.08
N GLY A 455 -24.65 -0.32 13.98
CA GLY A 455 -24.75 0.63 12.87
C GLY A 455 -25.93 0.35 11.95
N ILE A 456 -26.09 1.15 10.89
CA ILE A 456 -27.16 0.99 9.91
C ILE A 456 -26.79 -0.17 8.99
N THR A 457 -27.53 -1.29 9.10
CA THR A 457 -27.36 -2.41 8.17
C THR A 457 -28.12 -2.13 6.85
N LYS A 458 -27.65 -2.74 5.74
CA LYS A 458 -28.31 -2.66 4.42
C LYS A 458 -29.78 -3.07 4.54
N ARG A 459 -30.05 -4.20 5.22
CA ARG A 459 -31.40 -4.71 5.42
C ARG A 459 -32.30 -3.73 6.19
N LEU A 460 -31.78 -3.11 7.27
CA LEU A 460 -32.53 -2.11 8.01
C LEU A 460 -32.90 -0.92 7.11
N ARG A 461 -31.95 -0.44 6.30
CA ARG A 461 -32.17 0.66 5.37
C ARG A 461 -33.22 0.30 4.33
N GLU A 462 -33.09 -0.84 3.64
CA GLU A 462 -34.04 -1.30 2.63
C GLU A 462 -35.44 -1.52 3.22
N THR A 463 -35.54 -2.06 4.44
CA THR A 463 -36.82 -2.23 5.12
C THR A 463 -37.45 -0.87 5.46
N VAL A 464 -36.67 0.07 5.97
CA VAL A 464 -37.17 1.44 6.28
C VAL A 464 -37.61 2.16 5.01
N ASP A 465 -36.81 2.09 3.92
CA ASP A 465 -37.14 2.72 2.65
C ASP A 465 -38.45 2.16 2.07
N ASP A 466 -38.67 0.87 2.17
CA ASP A 466 -39.91 0.21 1.74
C ASP A 466 -41.12 0.54 2.65
N MET A 467 -40.89 0.64 3.95
CA MET A 467 -41.96 1.09 4.90
C MET A 467 -42.35 2.55 4.62
N LEU A 468 -41.40 3.41 4.25
CA LEU A 468 -41.65 4.78 3.81
C LEU A 468 -42.42 4.80 2.49
N ALA A 469 -42.02 3.98 1.50
CA ALA A 469 -42.70 3.90 0.22
C ALA A 469 -44.16 3.40 0.33
N ARG A 470 -44.46 2.53 1.32
CA ARG A 470 -45.79 2.01 1.62
C ARG A 470 -46.59 2.90 2.60
N GLY A 471 -46.00 3.98 3.07
CA GLY A 471 -46.64 4.86 4.07
C GLY A 471 -46.79 4.26 5.48
N THR A 472 -46.08 3.17 5.78
CA THR A 472 -46.05 2.58 7.14
C THR A 472 -45.13 3.35 8.10
N LEU A 473 -44.24 4.16 7.54
CA LEU A 473 -43.46 5.18 8.21
C LEU A 473 -43.55 6.48 7.43
N GLU A 474 -43.35 7.61 8.10
CA GLU A 474 -43.26 8.92 7.46
C GLU A 474 -41.90 9.56 7.64
N SER A 475 -41.50 10.34 6.64
CA SER A 475 -40.28 11.15 6.70
C SER A 475 -40.61 12.57 7.07
N VAL A 476 -40.22 13.01 8.27
CA VAL A 476 -40.47 14.34 8.79
C VAL A 476 -39.19 15.18 8.72
N ALA A 477 -39.28 16.37 8.11
CA ALA A 477 -38.17 17.32 8.05
C ALA A 477 -37.87 17.90 9.46
N ALA A 478 -36.70 17.63 9.99
CA ALA A 478 -36.22 18.17 11.27
C ALA A 478 -34.85 18.83 11.10
N GLY A 479 -34.83 20.11 10.72
CA GLY A 479 -33.62 20.85 10.40
C GLY A 479 -32.97 20.35 9.07
N ALA A 480 -31.67 20.18 9.07
CA ALA A 480 -30.91 19.76 7.86
C ALA A 480 -31.00 18.23 7.57
N ARG A 481 -31.78 17.44 8.31
CA ARG A 481 -31.85 15.97 8.14
C ARG A 481 -33.29 15.48 8.29
N ASN A 482 -33.68 14.53 7.43
CA ASN A 482 -34.96 13.84 7.55
C ASN A 482 -34.95 12.86 8.75
N ARG A 483 -36.07 12.80 9.49
CA ARG A 483 -36.30 11.85 10.58
C ARG A 483 -37.47 10.94 10.26
N LEU A 484 -37.48 9.77 10.85
CA LEU A 484 -38.56 8.77 10.74
C LEU A 484 -39.59 8.98 11.83
N ALA A 485 -40.85 8.91 11.50
CA ALA A 485 -42.01 8.98 12.42
C ALA A 485 -43.00 7.88 12.11
N LYS A 486 -43.85 7.53 13.09
CA LYS A 486 -45.07 6.77 12.82
C LYS A 486 -46.07 7.68 12.13
N PRO A 487 -46.86 7.19 11.17
CA PRO A 487 -47.92 7.96 10.52
C PRO A 487 -48.99 8.44 11.47
#